data_6c555afdb662c37771bc37c5552e8dce
#
_entry.id   6c555afdb662c37771bc37c5552e8dce
#
_cell.length_a   1.000
_cell.length_b   1.000
_cell.length_c   1.000
_cell.angle_alpha   90.00
_cell.angle_beta   90.00
_cell.angle_gamma   90.00
#
_symmetry.space_group_name_H-M   'P 1'
#
loop_
_entity.id
_entity.type
_entity.pdbx_description
1 polymer ?
#
loop_
_entity_poly.entity_id
_entity_poly.type
_entity_poly.pdbx_seq_one_letter_code
_entity_poly.pdbx_strand_id
1 'polypeptide(L)'
;MIADPPVPEDVSGLMFDLLDWWNGDSLLLSPVLSSAIVHHRFEAIHPFADGNGRTGRALALWDLYRRGFDSHHIFSVDEFYWEDRPRYYAALEEVRRNGDDLSSWLEYSAEGLQQTLVRVWQRIQHLTAAFGNRKVVLRPRQEQLLQLLRVRGNLSPRELWDGLGISKQGAMDLLRPLIKAGLVRRIGTQKNGHYVLK
;
A
#
# COMPACT_ATOMS: atom_id res chain seq x y z
N MET A 1 -11.28 -16.31 12.61
CA MET A 1 -12.06 -15.43 13.51
C MET A 1 -11.34 -15.46 14.84
N ILE A 2 -10.91 -14.32 15.37
CA ILE A 2 -10.31 -14.25 16.71
C ILE A 2 -11.44 -14.65 17.67
N ALA A 3 -11.26 -15.73 18.41
CA ALA A 3 -12.27 -16.22 19.33
C ALA A 3 -12.35 -15.29 20.55
N ASP A 4 -13.55 -14.99 21.02
CA ASP A 4 -13.93 -14.17 22.18
C ASP A 4 -13.41 -12.71 22.16
N PRO A 5 -14.05 -11.82 21.37
CA PRO A 5 -13.85 -10.40 21.54
C PRO A 5 -14.31 -9.95 22.95
N PRO A 6 -13.79 -8.81 23.45
CA PRO A 6 -14.24 -8.26 24.72
C PRO A 6 -15.75 -7.98 24.71
N VAL A 7 -16.37 -7.90 25.89
CA VAL A 7 -17.79 -7.54 26.00
C VAL A 7 -18.01 -6.13 25.45
N PRO A 8 -19.18 -5.86 24.84
CA PRO A 8 -19.41 -4.57 24.15
C PRO A 8 -19.19 -3.34 25.01
N GLU A 9 -19.42 -3.44 26.31
CA GLU A 9 -19.26 -2.38 27.29
C GLU A 9 -17.79 -1.93 27.43
N ASP A 10 -16.84 -2.84 27.26
CA ASP A 10 -15.40 -2.58 27.41
C ASP A 10 -14.75 -2.03 26.14
N VAL A 11 -15.36 -2.26 24.98
CA VAL A 11 -14.79 -1.92 23.66
C VAL A 11 -14.39 -0.45 23.57
N SER A 12 -15.25 0.46 24.04
CA SER A 12 -14.95 1.89 24.00
C SER A 12 -13.72 2.25 24.86
N GLY A 13 -13.63 1.71 26.07
CA GLY A 13 -12.49 1.92 26.95
C GLY A 13 -11.18 1.41 26.33
N LEU A 14 -11.17 0.17 25.85
CA LEU A 14 -10.02 -0.45 25.19
C LEU A 14 -9.57 0.31 23.94
N MET A 15 -10.52 0.88 23.17
CA MET A 15 -10.19 1.70 22.03
C MET A 15 -9.57 3.05 22.43
N PHE A 16 -10.05 3.69 23.53
CA PHE A 16 -9.41 4.89 24.07
C PHE A 16 -8.00 4.60 24.53
N ASP A 17 -7.78 3.53 25.28
CA ASP A 17 -6.45 3.11 25.76
C ASP A 17 -5.50 2.83 24.58
N LEU A 18 -5.98 2.15 23.52
CA LEU A 18 -5.20 1.92 22.32
C LEU A 18 -4.81 3.23 21.63
N LEU A 19 -5.74 4.17 21.49
CA LEU A 19 -5.49 5.46 20.84
C LEU A 19 -4.54 6.34 21.66
N ASP A 20 -4.68 6.34 22.97
CA ASP A 20 -3.80 7.09 23.87
C ASP A 20 -2.37 6.54 23.78
N TRP A 21 -2.21 5.23 23.94
CA TRP A 21 -0.91 4.58 23.76
C TRP A 21 -0.32 4.85 22.36
N TRP A 22 -1.15 4.78 21.30
CA TRP A 22 -0.71 4.97 19.91
C TRP A 22 -0.24 6.41 19.63
N ASN A 23 -0.83 7.40 20.28
CA ASN A 23 -0.43 8.80 20.15
C ASN A 23 0.65 9.24 21.16
N GLY A 24 0.94 8.41 22.16
CA GLY A 24 1.93 8.66 23.22
C GLY A 24 3.10 7.69 23.13
N ASP A 25 3.06 6.65 23.95
CA ASP A 25 4.19 5.73 24.19
C ASP A 25 4.66 4.98 22.95
N SER A 26 3.77 4.71 22.01
CA SER A 26 4.15 4.05 20.75
C SER A 26 5.22 4.81 19.98
N LEU A 27 5.30 6.13 20.17
CA LEU A 27 6.27 7.00 19.49
C LEU A 27 7.72 6.72 19.92
N LEU A 28 7.91 6.09 21.07
CA LEU A 28 9.23 5.65 21.56
C LEU A 28 9.71 4.36 20.88
N LEU A 29 8.81 3.62 20.23
CA LEU A 29 9.13 2.40 19.51
C LEU A 29 9.50 2.68 18.05
N SER A 30 10.15 1.69 17.40
CA SER A 30 10.31 1.76 15.95
C SER A 30 8.94 1.68 15.26
N PRO A 31 8.75 2.32 14.06
CA PRO A 31 7.50 2.21 13.32
C PRO A 31 7.08 0.79 13.01
N VAL A 32 8.04 -0.12 12.82
CA VAL A 32 7.77 -1.54 12.55
C VAL A 32 7.08 -2.20 13.75
N LEU A 33 7.59 -1.96 14.95
CA LEU A 33 7.02 -2.53 16.18
C LEU A 33 5.67 -1.88 16.51
N SER A 34 5.58 -0.54 16.46
CA SER A 34 4.31 0.13 16.78
C SER A 34 3.18 -0.25 15.84
N SER A 35 3.45 -0.35 14.53
CA SER A 35 2.46 -0.77 13.54
C SER A 35 1.95 -2.19 13.79
N ALA A 36 2.86 -3.12 14.12
CA ALA A 36 2.48 -4.50 14.44
C ALA A 36 1.64 -4.58 15.73
N ILE A 37 2.00 -3.80 16.76
CA ILE A 37 1.25 -3.75 18.03
C ILE A 37 -0.15 -3.15 17.81
N VAL A 38 -0.25 -2.02 17.09
CA VAL A 38 -1.55 -1.41 16.74
C VAL A 38 -2.43 -2.40 16.01
N HIS A 39 -1.86 -3.11 15.03
CA HIS A 39 -2.59 -4.14 14.27
C HIS A 39 -3.17 -5.20 15.20
N HIS A 40 -2.31 -5.84 16.01
CA HIS A 40 -2.74 -6.91 16.91
C HIS A 40 -3.78 -6.44 17.92
N ARG A 41 -3.52 -5.33 18.62
CA ARG A 41 -4.43 -4.80 19.63
C ARG A 41 -5.80 -4.44 19.05
N PHE A 42 -5.81 -3.82 17.87
CA PHE A 42 -7.07 -3.51 17.17
C PHE A 42 -7.86 -4.78 16.81
N GLU A 43 -7.17 -5.80 16.28
CA GLU A 43 -7.80 -7.11 16.01
C GLU A 43 -8.31 -7.79 17.28
N ALA A 44 -7.60 -7.68 18.40
CA ALA A 44 -8.01 -8.24 19.68
C ALA A 44 -9.24 -7.54 20.28
N ILE A 45 -9.33 -6.21 20.15
CA ILE A 45 -10.48 -5.41 20.59
C ILE A 45 -11.70 -5.71 19.71
N HIS A 46 -11.51 -5.89 18.43
CA HIS A 46 -12.56 -6.24 17.45
C HIS A 46 -13.78 -5.32 17.48
N PRO A 47 -13.61 -3.98 17.34
CA PRO A 47 -14.66 -3.01 17.67
C PRO A 47 -15.85 -2.98 16.71
N PHE A 48 -15.76 -3.59 15.52
CA PHE A 48 -16.80 -3.55 14.51
C PHE A 48 -17.46 -4.90 14.31
N ALA A 49 -18.71 -4.90 13.87
CA ALA A 49 -19.41 -6.14 13.49
C ALA A 49 -18.78 -6.80 12.23
N ASP A 50 -18.20 -6.00 11.32
CA ASP A 50 -17.45 -6.46 10.13
C ASP A 50 -16.36 -5.46 9.77
N GLY A 51 -15.33 -5.94 9.09
CA GLY A 51 -14.25 -5.09 8.57
C GLY A 51 -13.08 -4.89 9.53
N ASN A 52 -13.03 -5.50 10.70
CA ASN A 52 -11.94 -5.35 11.66
C ASN A 52 -10.59 -5.66 11.00
N GLY A 53 -10.43 -6.79 10.32
CA GLY A 53 -9.19 -7.15 9.64
C GLY A 53 -8.74 -6.16 8.57
N ARG A 54 -9.67 -5.58 7.83
CA ARG A 54 -9.35 -4.52 6.85
C ARG A 54 -8.87 -3.25 7.55
N THR A 55 -9.57 -2.88 8.62
CA THR A 55 -9.24 -1.68 9.41
C THR A 55 -7.91 -1.86 10.15
N GLY A 56 -7.70 -2.98 10.83
CA GLY A 56 -6.44 -3.26 11.54
C GLY A 56 -5.21 -3.17 10.63
N ARG A 57 -5.27 -3.80 9.45
CA ARG A 57 -4.19 -3.70 8.46
C ARG A 57 -4.01 -2.28 7.92
N ALA A 58 -5.10 -1.54 7.70
CA ALA A 58 -5.03 -0.15 7.26
C ALA A 58 -4.40 0.75 8.33
N LEU A 59 -4.73 0.56 9.61
CA LEU A 59 -4.13 1.30 10.72
C LEU A 59 -2.64 1.01 10.86
N ALA A 60 -2.23 -0.25 10.76
CA ALA A 60 -0.82 -0.64 10.77
C ALA A 60 -0.04 0.03 9.62
N LEU A 61 -0.57 -0.01 8.41
CA LEU A 61 0.05 0.64 7.26
C LEU A 61 0.10 2.17 7.42
N TRP A 62 -0.96 2.76 7.96
CA TRP A 62 -1.02 4.18 8.28
C TRP A 62 0.05 4.60 9.31
N ASP A 63 0.30 3.76 10.34
CA ASP A 63 1.35 4.05 11.33
C ASP A 63 2.73 4.10 10.68
N LEU A 64 3.04 3.18 9.77
CA LEU A 64 4.28 3.20 8.99
C LEU A 64 4.39 4.49 8.16
N TYR A 65 3.32 4.91 7.48
CA TYR A 65 3.32 6.08 6.61
C TYR A 65 3.46 7.38 7.40
N ARG A 66 2.67 7.58 8.45
CA ARG A 66 2.71 8.82 9.26
C ARG A 66 4.06 9.03 9.93
N ARG A 67 4.82 7.96 10.15
CA ARG A 67 6.15 7.99 10.77
C ARG A 67 7.28 8.01 9.75
N GLY A 68 6.96 8.25 8.47
CA GLY A 68 7.94 8.45 7.40
C GLY A 68 8.63 7.18 6.91
N PHE A 69 8.11 6.00 7.25
CA PHE A 69 8.68 4.73 6.81
C PHE A 69 8.53 4.53 5.29
N ASP A 70 7.43 4.99 4.72
CA ASP A 70 7.19 5.02 3.27
C ASP A 70 6.61 6.37 2.84
N SER A 71 7.42 7.19 2.17
CA SER A 71 7.00 8.49 1.66
C SER A 71 6.26 8.44 0.32
N HIS A 72 6.25 7.28 -0.36
CA HIS A 72 5.71 7.14 -1.72
C HIS A 72 4.54 6.16 -1.82
N HIS A 73 4.15 5.51 -0.73
CA HIS A 73 3.07 4.52 -0.64
C HIS A 73 3.22 3.41 -1.70
N ILE A 74 4.42 2.87 -1.84
CA ILE A 74 4.78 1.91 -2.89
C ILE A 74 4.65 0.46 -2.47
N PHE A 75 4.35 0.19 -1.19
CA PHE A 75 4.18 -1.17 -0.68
C PHE A 75 2.90 -1.32 0.15
N SER A 76 2.43 -2.55 0.27
CA SER A 76 1.42 -2.97 1.22
C SER A 76 1.76 -4.38 1.71
N VAL A 77 1.67 -4.61 3.01
CA VAL A 77 1.92 -5.93 3.62
C VAL A 77 0.73 -6.88 3.44
N ASP A 78 -0.40 -6.38 2.95
CA ASP A 78 -1.61 -7.18 2.74
C ASP A 78 -1.37 -8.42 1.88
N GLU A 79 -0.54 -8.31 0.82
CA GLU A 79 -0.22 -9.44 -0.07
C GLU A 79 0.41 -10.59 0.72
N PHE A 80 1.33 -10.30 1.64
CA PHE A 80 1.95 -11.30 2.51
C PHE A 80 0.92 -12.02 3.40
N TYR A 81 0.00 -11.27 4.02
CA TYR A 81 -1.04 -11.86 4.86
C TYR A 81 -2.06 -12.68 4.04
N TRP A 82 -2.31 -12.29 2.79
CA TRP A 82 -3.22 -13.01 1.89
C TRP A 82 -2.64 -14.30 1.32
N GLU A 83 -1.33 -14.37 1.08
CA GLU A 83 -0.66 -15.56 0.54
C GLU A 83 -0.79 -16.77 1.47
N ASP A 84 -0.75 -16.55 2.77
CA ASP A 84 -0.96 -17.60 3.78
C ASP A 84 -1.90 -17.12 4.90
N ARG A 85 -3.18 -17.01 4.58
CA ARG A 85 -4.20 -16.60 5.55
C ARG A 85 -4.27 -17.50 6.79
N PRO A 86 -4.19 -18.84 6.69
CA PRO A 86 -4.16 -19.69 7.88
C PRO A 86 -3.01 -19.34 8.82
N ARG A 87 -1.80 -19.12 8.30
CA ARG A 87 -0.63 -18.72 9.10
C ARG A 87 -0.84 -17.35 9.76
N TYR A 88 -1.42 -16.40 9.03
CA TYR A 88 -1.76 -15.08 9.58
C TYR A 88 -2.72 -15.18 10.77
N TYR A 89 -3.81 -15.94 10.66
CA TYR A 89 -4.73 -16.12 11.77
C TYR A 89 -4.11 -16.91 12.92
N ALA A 90 -3.29 -17.90 12.64
CA ALA A 90 -2.55 -18.65 13.66
C ALA A 90 -1.61 -17.75 14.46
N ALA A 91 -0.89 -16.83 13.79
CA ALA A 91 0.00 -15.88 14.45
C ALA A 91 -0.74 -14.90 15.37
N LEU A 92 -1.93 -14.43 14.97
CA LEU A 92 -2.78 -13.60 15.83
C LEU A 92 -3.29 -14.37 17.07
N GLU A 93 -3.70 -15.62 16.88
CA GLU A 93 -4.24 -16.46 17.95
C GLU A 93 -3.15 -16.94 18.92
N GLU A 94 -1.91 -17.10 18.45
CA GLU A 94 -0.79 -17.57 19.26
C GLU A 94 -0.48 -16.60 20.41
N VAL A 95 -0.52 -15.31 20.18
CA VAL A 95 -0.33 -14.29 21.22
C VAL A 95 -1.23 -14.56 22.43
N ARG A 96 -2.49 -14.81 22.16
CA ARG A 96 -3.51 -15.07 23.17
C ARG A 96 -3.26 -16.37 23.94
N ARG A 97 -2.81 -17.42 23.24
CA ARG A 97 -2.46 -18.72 23.86
C ARG A 97 -1.25 -18.64 24.74
N ASN A 98 -0.34 -17.70 24.43
CA ASN A 98 0.92 -17.50 25.14
C ASN A 98 0.84 -16.37 26.19
N GLY A 99 -0.35 -16.07 26.72
CA GLY A 99 -0.51 -15.07 27.80
C GLY A 99 -0.21 -13.65 27.34
N ASP A 100 -0.65 -13.30 26.14
CA ASP A 100 -0.49 -11.99 25.51
C ASP A 100 0.99 -11.60 25.21
N ASP A 101 1.88 -12.59 25.09
CA ASP A 101 3.23 -12.36 24.58
C ASP A 101 3.22 -12.07 23.08
N LEU A 102 3.55 -10.84 22.74
CA LEU A 102 3.57 -10.36 21.35
C LEU A 102 4.79 -10.80 20.54
N SER A 103 5.77 -11.46 21.13
CA SER A 103 7.08 -11.73 20.50
C SER A 103 6.92 -12.44 19.14
N SER A 104 6.17 -13.54 19.08
CA SER A 104 5.95 -14.29 17.83
C SER A 104 5.21 -13.48 16.77
N TRP A 105 4.25 -12.65 17.18
CA TRP A 105 3.53 -11.76 16.28
C TRP A 105 4.44 -10.65 15.72
N LEU A 106 5.28 -10.05 16.56
CA LEU A 106 6.22 -9.02 16.13
C LEU A 106 7.23 -9.56 15.12
N GLU A 107 7.76 -10.76 15.36
CA GLU A 107 8.64 -11.46 14.42
C GLU A 107 7.94 -11.77 13.09
N TYR A 108 6.73 -12.32 13.14
CA TYR A 108 5.94 -12.61 11.95
C TYR A 108 5.62 -11.35 11.13
N SER A 109 5.24 -10.26 11.78
CA SER A 109 4.93 -8.99 11.13
C SER A 109 6.18 -8.35 10.53
N ALA A 110 7.32 -8.43 11.23
CA ALA A 110 8.60 -7.93 10.71
C ALA A 110 9.07 -8.76 9.50
N GLU A 111 8.93 -10.08 9.53
CA GLU A 111 9.18 -10.96 8.38
C GLU A 111 8.33 -10.55 7.17
N GLY A 112 7.03 -10.33 7.38
CA GLY A 112 6.10 -9.92 6.32
C GLY A 112 6.48 -8.59 5.69
N LEU A 113 6.85 -7.60 6.51
CA LEU A 113 7.32 -6.32 6.03
C LEU A 113 8.64 -6.46 5.25
N GLN A 114 9.59 -7.23 5.77
CA GLN A 114 10.88 -7.48 5.10
C GLN A 114 10.68 -8.13 3.73
N GLN A 115 9.87 -9.20 3.65
CA GLN A 115 9.59 -9.86 2.38
C GLN A 115 8.91 -8.92 1.38
N THR A 116 7.96 -8.11 1.84
CA THR A 116 7.29 -7.10 1.02
C THR A 116 8.29 -6.10 0.45
N LEU A 117 9.18 -5.56 1.27
CA LEU A 117 10.22 -4.61 0.84
C LEU A 117 11.21 -5.24 -0.15
N VAL A 118 11.61 -6.49 0.06
CA VAL A 118 12.47 -7.23 -0.89
C VAL A 118 11.78 -7.36 -2.25
N ARG A 119 10.50 -7.72 -2.30
CA ARG A 119 9.72 -7.81 -3.55
C ARG A 119 9.63 -6.46 -4.26
N VAL A 120 9.35 -5.39 -3.52
CA VAL A 120 9.31 -4.03 -4.07
C VAL A 120 10.68 -3.63 -4.64
N TRP A 121 11.75 -3.90 -3.90
CA TRP A 121 13.11 -3.64 -4.36
C TRP A 121 13.45 -4.38 -5.66
N GLN A 122 13.13 -5.66 -5.74
CA GLN A 122 13.30 -6.45 -6.96
C GLN A 122 12.50 -5.88 -8.14
N ARG A 123 11.24 -5.47 -7.93
CA ARG A 123 10.43 -4.79 -8.95
C ARG A 123 11.09 -3.51 -9.44
N ILE A 124 11.62 -2.69 -8.52
CA ILE A 124 12.36 -1.46 -8.88
C ILE A 124 13.60 -1.77 -9.69
N GLN A 125 14.39 -2.77 -9.29
CA GLN A 125 15.58 -3.20 -10.04
C GLN A 125 15.23 -3.68 -11.45
N HIS A 126 14.20 -4.50 -11.61
CA HIS A 126 13.72 -4.95 -12.93
C HIS A 126 13.26 -3.78 -13.80
N LEU A 127 12.52 -2.83 -13.24
CA LEU A 127 12.12 -1.62 -13.96
C LEU A 127 13.33 -0.78 -14.37
N THR A 128 14.29 -0.59 -13.46
CA THR A 128 15.51 0.15 -13.75
C THR A 128 16.36 -0.53 -14.84
N ALA A 129 16.46 -1.84 -14.82
CA ALA A 129 17.16 -2.61 -15.87
C ALA A 129 16.44 -2.51 -17.23
N ALA A 130 15.10 -2.57 -17.25
CA ALA A 130 14.29 -2.50 -18.45
C ALA A 130 14.28 -1.10 -19.07
N PHE A 131 14.31 -0.03 -18.27
CA PHE A 131 14.20 1.35 -18.72
C PHE A 131 15.54 2.12 -18.77
N GLY A 132 16.63 1.48 -18.32
CA GLY A 132 17.93 2.11 -18.18
C GLY A 132 17.96 3.16 -17.05
N ASN A 133 19.16 3.64 -16.73
CA ASN A 133 19.40 4.55 -15.59
C ASN A 133 18.90 6.00 -15.86
N ARG A 134 17.87 6.18 -16.72
CA ARG A 134 17.27 7.48 -16.96
C ARG A 134 16.33 7.83 -15.81
N LYS A 135 16.80 8.69 -14.91
CA LYS A 135 15.93 9.35 -13.93
C LYS A 135 14.85 10.14 -14.70
N VAL A 136 13.66 9.52 -14.84
CA VAL A 136 12.49 10.21 -15.36
C VAL A 136 11.81 10.86 -14.18
N VAL A 137 12.08 12.14 -13.96
CA VAL A 137 11.31 12.92 -12.98
C VAL A 137 9.96 13.21 -13.61
N LEU A 138 8.92 12.54 -13.12
CA LEU A 138 7.55 12.74 -13.58
C LEU A 138 6.97 14.00 -12.95
N ARG A 139 6.24 14.78 -13.74
CA ARG A 139 5.39 15.87 -13.22
C ARG A 139 4.07 15.26 -12.74
N PRO A 140 3.36 15.85 -11.75
CA PRO A 140 2.10 15.29 -11.23
C PRO A 140 1.07 14.95 -12.32
N ARG A 141 0.97 15.77 -13.35
CA ARG A 141 0.08 15.50 -14.50
C ARG A 141 0.54 14.33 -15.38
N GLN A 142 1.84 14.03 -15.42
CA GLN A 142 2.37 12.86 -16.13
C GLN A 142 2.09 11.58 -15.35
N GLU A 143 2.13 11.63 -14.03
CA GLU A 143 1.74 10.50 -13.18
C GLU A 143 0.25 10.18 -13.36
N GLN A 144 -0.63 11.20 -13.35
CA GLN A 144 -2.06 11.02 -13.63
C GLN A 144 -2.30 10.39 -15.00
N LEU A 145 -1.55 10.80 -16.03
CA LEU A 145 -1.64 10.21 -17.37
C LEU A 145 -1.23 8.74 -17.38
N LEU A 146 -0.12 8.39 -16.73
CA LEU A 146 0.33 7.00 -16.64
C LEU A 146 -0.66 6.13 -15.86
N GLN A 147 -1.25 6.67 -14.79
CA GLN A 147 -2.26 5.97 -14.01
C GLN A 147 -3.54 5.74 -14.82
N LEU A 148 -3.97 6.72 -15.61
CA LEU A 148 -5.11 6.58 -16.51
C LEU A 148 -4.87 5.48 -17.57
N LEU A 149 -3.67 5.44 -18.14
CA LEU A 149 -3.25 4.38 -19.06
C LEU A 149 -3.18 3.01 -18.37
N ARG A 150 -2.73 2.96 -17.13
CA ARG A 150 -2.65 1.71 -16.35
C ARG A 150 -4.03 1.11 -16.10
N VAL A 151 -5.01 1.95 -15.76
CA VAL A 151 -6.38 1.51 -15.45
C VAL A 151 -7.14 1.09 -16.69
N ARG A 152 -6.99 1.84 -17.80
CA ARG A 152 -7.77 1.62 -19.03
C ARG A 152 -7.04 0.79 -20.09
N GLY A 153 -5.77 0.48 -19.92
CA GLY A 153 -4.95 -0.33 -20.81
C GLY A 153 -4.48 0.41 -22.05
N ASN A 154 -5.40 0.87 -22.88
CA ASN A 154 -5.13 1.67 -24.09
C ASN A 154 -6.08 2.86 -24.17
N LEU A 155 -5.58 3.98 -24.67
CA LEU A 155 -6.38 5.19 -24.86
C LEU A 155 -6.09 5.82 -26.22
N SER A 156 -7.16 6.19 -26.92
CA SER A 156 -7.04 7.07 -28.07
C SER A 156 -6.56 8.47 -27.64
N PRO A 157 -5.98 9.26 -28.54
CA PRO A 157 -5.60 10.62 -28.23
C PRO A 157 -6.73 11.42 -27.59
N ARG A 158 -7.96 11.30 -28.10
CA ARG A 158 -9.13 12.03 -27.60
C ARG A 158 -9.52 11.64 -26.19
N GLU A 159 -9.62 10.33 -25.92
CA GLU A 159 -9.94 9.82 -24.57
C GLU A 159 -8.90 10.25 -23.52
N LEU A 160 -7.65 10.42 -23.95
CA LEU A 160 -6.58 10.80 -23.06
C LEU A 160 -6.67 12.28 -22.64
N TRP A 161 -6.90 13.22 -23.57
CA TRP A 161 -7.06 14.62 -23.19
C TRP A 161 -8.41 14.92 -22.53
N ASP A 162 -9.50 14.22 -22.96
CA ASP A 162 -10.79 14.33 -22.30
C ASP A 162 -10.73 13.80 -20.84
N GLY A 163 -10.06 12.66 -20.63
CA GLY A 163 -9.89 12.06 -19.31
C GLY A 163 -9.02 12.87 -18.35
N LEU A 164 -8.12 13.71 -18.87
CA LEU A 164 -7.27 14.59 -18.06
C LEU A 164 -7.80 16.04 -17.98
N GLY A 165 -8.89 16.36 -18.68
CA GLY A 165 -9.47 17.70 -18.73
C GLY A 165 -8.48 18.74 -19.30
N ILE A 166 -7.69 18.37 -20.35
CA ILE A 166 -6.67 19.24 -20.95
C ILE A 166 -6.84 19.37 -22.46
N SER A 167 -6.23 20.39 -23.05
CA SER A 167 -6.22 20.57 -24.49
C SER A 167 -5.35 19.50 -25.19
N LYS A 168 -5.59 19.28 -26.47
CA LYS A 168 -4.78 18.41 -27.32
C LYS A 168 -3.27 18.76 -27.23
N GLN A 169 -2.94 20.04 -27.25
CA GLN A 169 -1.55 20.49 -27.15
C GLN A 169 -0.96 20.14 -25.78
N GLY A 170 -1.69 20.39 -24.70
CA GLY A 170 -1.27 20.05 -23.34
C GLY A 170 -1.03 18.54 -23.17
N ALA A 171 -1.90 17.69 -23.76
CA ALA A 171 -1.70 16.25 -23.74
C ALA A 171 -0.45 15.82 -24.50
N MET A 172 -0.17 16.43 -25.65
CA MET A 172 1.05 16.14 -26.43
C MET A 172 2.32 16.57 -25.70
N ASP A 173 2.29 17.68 -24.97
CA ASP A 173 3.43 18.17 -24.20
C ASP A 173 3.72 17.27 -22.98
N LEU A 174 2.70 16.64 -22.41
CA LEU A 174 2.86 15.60 -21.38
C LEU A 174 3.38 14.27 -21.95
N LEU A 175 2.87 13.86 -23.13
CA LEU A 175 3.20 12.58 -23.76
C LEU A 175 4.63 12.53 -24.34
N ARG A 176 5.11 13.61 -24.97
CA ARG A 176 6.42 13.62 -25.64
C ARG A 176 7.57 13.17 -24.72
N PRO A 177 7.70 13.69 -23.48
CA PRO A 177 8.74 13.23 -22.57
C PRO A 177 8.59 11.76 -22.18
N LEU A 178 7.35 11.28 -21.99
CA LEU A 178 7.04 9.90 -21.62
C LEU A 178 7.36 8.91 -22.76
N ILE A 179 7.07 9.30 -24.01
CA ILE A 179 7.41 8.50 -25.19
C ILE A 179 8.94 8.49 -25.37
N LYS A 180 9.61 9.64 -25.21
CA LYS A 180 11.08 9.73 -25.28
C LYS A 180 11.76 8.93 -24.18
N ALA A 181 11.15 8.85 -22.99
CA ALA A 181 11.60 8.02 -21.87
C ALA A 181 11.29 6.52 -22.07
N GLY A 182 10.48 6.17 -23.06
CA GLY A 182 10.08 4.78 -23.31
C GLY A 182 9.02 4.25 -22.35
N LEU A 183 8.35 5.10 -21.59
CA LEU A 183 7.28 4.73 -20.67
C LEU A 183 5.94 4.53 -21.36
N VAL A 184 5.72 5.25 -22.47
CA VAL A 184 4.52 5.19 -23.28
C VAL A 184 4.92 4.94 -24.72
N ARG A 185 4.16 4.14 -25.42
CA ARG A 185 4.29 3.96 -26.87
C ARG A 185 2.96 4.22 -27.56
N ARG A 186 3.04 4.68 -28.80
CA ARG A 186 1.88 4.78 -29.67
C ARG A 186 1.79 3.53 -30.55
N ILE A 187 0.61 2.94 -30.62
CA ILE A 187 0.31 1.79 -31.47
C ILE A 187 -0.73 2.23 -32.50
N GLY A 188 -0.67 1.69 -33.70
CA GLY A 188 -1.63 1.97 -34.79
C GLY A 188 -1.21 3.09 -35.74
N THR A 189 -2.14 3.45 -36.63
CA THR A 189 -1.94 4.46 -37.70
C THR A 189 -2.15 5.89 -37.16
N GLN A 190 -1.91 6.90 -38.03
CA GLN A 190 -2.20 8.29 -37.71
C GLN A 190 -3.67 8.55 -37.32
N LYS A 191 -4.61 7.85 -37.99
CA LYS A 191 -6.06 8.02 -37.76
C LYS A 191 -6.59 7.19 -36.60
N ASN A 192 -6.04 5.97 -36.38
CA ASN A 192 -6.50 5.01 -35.36
C ASN A 192 -5.40 4.64 -34.36
N GLY A 193 -4.56 5.62 -33.99
CA GLY A 193 -3.49 5.40 -33.03
C GLY A 193 -3.98 5.46 -31.60
N HIS A 194 -3.44 4.56 -30.76
CA HIS A 194 -3.67 4.50 -29.32
C HIS A 194 -2.35 4.61 -28.58
N TYR A 195 -2.40 5.11 -27.35
CA TYR A 195 -1.28 5.12 -26.42
C TYR A 195 -1.43 3.98 -25.43
N VAL A 196 -0.33 3.29 -25.15
CA VAL A 196 -0.25 2.20 -24.17
C VAL A 196 1.02 2.35 -23.33
N LEU A 197 1.02 1.80 -22.14
CA LEU A 197 2.24 1.63 -21.36
C LEU A 197 3.17 0.63 -22.08
N LYS A 198 4.48 0.84 -21.91
CA LYS A 198 5.48 -0.06 -22.49
C LYS A 198 5.90 -1.10 -21.48
#